data_df18b02d13c2961b85c4f8ae37f81412
#
_entry.id   df18b02d13c2961b85c4f8ae37f81412
#
_cell.length_a   1.000
_cell.length_b   1.000
_cell.length_c   1.000
_cell.angle_alpha   90.00
_cell.angle_beta   90.00
_cell.angle_gamma   90.00
#
_symmetry.space_group_name_H-M   'P 1'
#
loop_
_entity.id
_entity.type
_entity.pdbx_description
1 polymer ?
#
loop_
_entity_poly.entity_id
_entity_poly.type
_entity_poly.pdbx_seq_one_letter_code
_entity_poly.pdbx_strand_id
1 'polypeptide(L)'
;QAALILRIPVAHLHGGEITEGAYDDAIRHAITKMSNLHFTAAEPYRQRVIQMGEAPATVYNVGAVGLDHLLRNAPMPPDALAASLGFALHEPYFLVTYHPVTLAEEDPETSFRAMLAALDQFPDHQVILTYPNADNGGRAIIPILEDYARSRPDRVLAIPSLGFRRYLS
;
A
#
# COMPACT_ATOMS: atom_id res chain seq x y z
N GLN A 1 2.44 -18.43 -14.45
CA GLN A 1 3.03 -19.35 -15.44
C GLN A 1 2.48 -20.78 -15.30
N ALA A 2 2.51 -21.41 -14.12
CA ALA A 2 2.03 -22.78 -13.93
C ALA A 2 0.59 -22.99 -14.44
N ALA A 3 -0.33 -22.08 -14.08
CA ALA A 3 -1.72 -22.14 -14.52
C ALA A 3 -1.84 -22.14 -16.06
N LEU A 4 -1.07 -21.29 -16.74
CA LEU A 4 -1.05 -21.22 -18.20
C LEU A 4 -0.60 -22.55 -18.83
N ILE A 5 0.48 -23.14 -18.31
CA ILE A 5 1.01 -24.43 -18.79
C ILE A 5 0.00 -25.55 -18.54
N LEU A 6 -0.66 -25.54 -17.39
CA LEU A 6 -1.68 -26.53 -17.00
C LEU A 6 -3.06 -26.25 -17.61
N ARG A 7 -3.20 -25.19 -18.42
CA ARG A 7 -4.46 -24.76 -19.06
C ARG A 7 -5.57 -24.45 -18.05
N ILE A 8 -5.21 -23.93 -16.87
CA ILE A 8 -6.15 -23.47 -15.87
C ILE A 8 -6.48 -22.01 -16.17
N PRO A 9 -7.78 -21.66 -16.37
CA PRO A 9 -8.17 -20.26 -16.59
C PRO A 9 -7.79 -19.37 -15.40
N VAL A 10 -7.27 -18.18 -15.68
CA VAL A 10 -6.82 -17.20 -14.68
C VAL A 10 -7.68 -15.95 -14.79
N ALA A 11 -8.21 -15.50 -13.67
CA ALA A 11 -8.81 -14.18 -13.51
C ALA A 11 -7.81 -13.23 -12.83
N HIS A 12 -7.46 -12.14 -13.51
CA HIS A 12 -6.53 -11.12 -13.01
C HIS A 12 -7.29 -9.93 -12.46
N LEU A 13 -7.07 -9.62 -11.19
CA LEU A 13 -7.60 -8.43 -10.54
C LEU A 13 -6.52 -7.34 -10.53
N HIS A 14 -6.95 -6.05 -10.66
CA HIS A 14 -6.04 -4.89 -10.65
C HIS A 14 -5.02 -4.87 -11.81
N GLY A 15 -5.35 -5.47 -12.96
CA GLY A 15 -4.57 -5.34 -14.18
C GLY A 15 -4.62 -3.92 -14.75
N GLY A 16 -3.58 -3.53 -15.50
CA GLY A 16 -3.53 -2.25 -16.20
C GLY A 16 -3.15 -1.03 -15.35
N GLU A 17 -2.93 -1.19 -14.06
CA GLU A 17 -2.40 -0.13 -13.20
C GLU A 17 -0.93 0.13 -13.53
N ILE A 18 -0.46 1.36 -13.24
CA ILE A 18 0.95 1.76 -13.37
C ILE A 18 1.51 2.02 -11.98
N THR A 19 2.73 1.58 -11.74
CA THR A 19 3.52 1.89 -10.55
C THR A 19 4.88 2.39 -11.01
N GLU A 20 5.02 3.71 -11.17
CA GLU A 20 6.24 4.33 -11.69
C GLU A 20 7.45 3.99 -10.79
N GLY A 21 8.56 3.62 -11.42
CA GLY A 21 9.80 3.28 -10.74
C GLY A 21 9.79 1.92 -10.00
N ALA A 22 8.76 1.09 -10.20
CA ALA A 22 8.69 -0.23 -9.56
C ALA A 22 8.67 -1.36 -10.60
N TYR A 23 9.27 -2.49 -10.25
CA TYR A 23 9.21 -3.71 -11.06
C TYR A 23 7.82 -4.35 -11.13
N ASP A 24 6.92 -3.94 -10.22
CA ASP A 24 5.51 -4.36 -10.18
C ASP A 24 4.81 -4.19 -11.52
N ASP A 25 5.13 -3.13 -12.24
CA ASP A 25 4.54 -2.81 -13.54
C ASP A 25 4.77 -3.94 -14.55
N ALA A 26 6.02 -4.36 -14.69
CA ALA A 26 6.40 -5.44 -15.60
C ALA A 26 5.75 -6.76 -15.19
N ILE A 27 5.74 -7.07 -13.88
CA ILE A 27 5.11 -8.28 -13.33
C ILE A 27 3.60 -8.25 -13.58
N ARG A 28 2.93 -7.15 -13.26
CA ARG A 28 1.48 -6.96 -13.46
C ARG A 28 1.09 -7.14 -14.92
N HIS A 29 1.84 -6.54 -15.85
CA HIS A 29 1.59 -6.66 -17.27
C HIS A 29 1.85 -8.08 -17.78
N ALA A 30 2.87 -8.76 -17.30
CA ALA A 30 3.12 -10.18 -17.60
C ALA A 30 1.96 -11.06 -17.11
N ILE A 31 1.42 -10.81 -15.91
CA ILE A 31 0.24 -11.53 -15.39
C ILE A 31 -0.98 -11.25 -16.26
N THR A 32 -1.20 -10.01 -16.69
CA THR A 32 -2.28 -9.68 -17.64
C THR A 32 -2.19 -10.58 -18.88
N LYS A 33 -1.03 -10.69 -19.50
CA LYS A 33 -0.83 -11.50 -20.71
C LYS A 33 -0.97 -13.01 -20.51
N MET A 34 -0.91 -13.49 -19.27
CA MET A 34 -1.11 -14.89 -18.90
C MET A 34 -2.52 -15.20 -18.40
N SER A 35 -3.42 -14.23 -18.42
CA SER A 35 -4.76 -14.35 -17.85
C SER A 35 -5.85 -14.37 -18.92
N ASN A 36 -7.01 -14.89 -18.57
CA ASN A 36 -8.15 -15.08 -19.47
C ASN A 36 -9.29 -14.09 -19.24
N LEU A 37 -9.41 -13.60 -17.99
CA LEU A 37 -10.39 -12.61 -17.56
C LEU A 37 -9.67 -11.51 -16.78
N HIS A 38 -10.14 -10.27 -16.93
CA HIS A 38 -9.50 -9.10 -16.34
C HIS A 38 -10.53 -8.23 -15.62
N PHE A 39 -10.29 -7.97 -14.35
CA PHE A 39 -11.11 -7.11 -13.49
C PHE A 39 -10.28 -5.91 -13.05
N THR A 40 -10.54 -4.76 -13.66
CA THR A 40 -9.76 -3.53 -13.45
C THR A 40 -10.45 -2.60 -12.48
N ALA A 41 -9.66 -1.77 -11.77
CA ALA A 41 -10.16 -0.86 -10.76
C ALA A 41 -10.69 0.47 -11.32
N ALA A 42 -10.33 0.83 -12.56
CA ALA A 42 -10.80 2.06 -13.20
C ALA A 42 -10.80 1.94 -14.73
N GLU A 43 -11.55 2.81 -15.40
CA GLU A 43 -11.68 2.77 -16.86
C GLU A 43 -10.33 3.01 -17.59
N PRO A 44 -9.45 3.91 -17.18
CA PRO A 44 -8.12 4.03 -17.81
C PRO A 44 -7.31 2.74 -17.78
N TYR A 45 -7.43 1.96 -16.71
CA TYR A 45 -6.74 0.66 -16.58
C TYR A 45 -7.37 -0.39 -17.49
N ARG A 46 -8.71 -0.37 -17.62
CA ARG A 46 -9.42 -1.22 -18.58
C ARG A 46 -8.94 -0.96 -20.01
N GLN A 47 -8.87 0.30 -20.41
CA GLN A 47 -8.40 0.69 -21.74
C GLN A 47 -6.95 0.23 -21.97
N ARG A 48 -6.08 0.34 -21.00
CA ARG A 48 -4.68 -0.11 -21.09
C ARG A 48 -4.60 -1.63 -21.28
N VAL A 49 -5.40 -2.42 -20.56
CA VAL A 49 -5.45 -3.88 -20.72
C VAL A 49 -5.90 -4.24 -22.15
N ILE A 50 -6.88 -3.53 -22.70
CA ILE A 50 -7.32 -3.71 -24.08
C ILE A 50 -6.21 -3.32 -25.08
N GLN A 51 -5.51 -2.20 -24.83
CA GLN A 51 -4.36 -1.77 -25.66
C GLN A 51 -3.20 -2.78 -25.63
N MET A 52 -3.06 -3.53 -24.55
CA MET A 52 -2.11 -4.65 -24.46
C MET A 52 -2.53 -5.86 -25.31
N GLY A 53 -3.67 -5.82 -25.98
CA GLY A 53 -4.16 -6.84 -26.89
C GLY A 53 -5.16 -7.82 -26.27
N GLU A 54 -5.73 -7.52 -25.11
CA GLU A 54 -6.80 -8.35 -24.53
C GLU A 54 -8.15 -8.01 -25.17
N ALA A 55 -8.99 -9.04 -25.35
CA ALA A 55 -10.31 -8.85 -25.97
C ALA A 55 -11.22 -8.00 -25.08
N PRO A 56 -11.86 -6.92 -25.58
CA PRO A 56 -12.70 -6.04 -24.76
C PRO A 56 -13.81 -6.76 -23.98
N ALA A 57 -14.31 -7.89 -24.53
CA ALA A 57 -15.36 -8.70 -23.91
C ALA A 57 -14.88 -9.48 -22.66
N THR A 58 -13.57 -9.58 -22.44
CA THR A 58 -12.97 -10.26 -21.28
C THR A 58 -12.41 -9.28 -20.24
N VAL A 59 -12.57 -7.95 -20.46
CA VAL A 59 -12.02 -6.90 -19.59
C VAL A 59 -13.16 -6.10 -18.98
N TYR A 60 -13.30 -6.20 -17.67
CA TYR A 60 -14.38 -5.58 -16.89
C TYR A 60 -13.83 -4.52 -15.94
N ASN A 61 -14.40 -3.31 -15.96
CA ASN A 61 -14.15 -2.32 -14.93
C ASN A 61 -15.11 -2.56 -13.77
N VAL A 62 -14.61 -3.02 -12.64
CA VAL A 62 -15.42 -3.40 -11.46
C VAL A 62 -15.15 -2.52 -10.23
N GLY A 63 -14.22 -1.57 -10.35
CA GLY A 63 -13.74 -0.80 -9.20
C GLY A 63 -12.69 -1.54 -8.38
N ALA A 64 -12.09 -0.85 -7.42
CA ALA A 64 -11.11 -1.43 -6.51
C ALA A 64 -11.81 -2.31 -5.47
N VAL A 65 -11.52 -3.61 -5.48
CA VAL A 65 -12.18 -4.60 -4.59
C VAL A 65 -11.97 -4.31 -3.10
N GLY A 66 -10.89 -3.62 -2.74
CA GLY A 66 -10.64 -3.20 -1.35
C GLY A 66 -11.67 -2.21 -0.82
N LEU A 67 -12.36 -1.45 -1.68
CA LEU A 67 -13.37 -0.47 -1.27
C LEU A 67 -14.65 -1.12 -0.73
N ASP A 68 -14.95 -2.35 -1.09
CA ASP A 68 -16.11 -3.09 -0.57
C ASP A 68 -16.08 -3.21 0.96
N HIS A 69 -14.89 -3.28 1.53
CA HIS A 69 -14.73 -3.32 2.98
C HIS A 69 -15.13 -2.00 3.66
N LEU A 70 -14.84 -0.86 3.04
CA LEU A 70 -15.27 0.45 3.53
C LEU A 70 -16.80 0.58 3.53
N LEU A 71 -17.45 0.05 2.50
CA LEU A 71 -18.89 0.08 2.37
C LEU A 71 -19.61 -0.85 3.36
N ARG A 72 -18.97 -1.97 3.72
CA ARG A 72 -19.58 -3.02 4.57
C ARG A 72 -19.25 -2.90 6.05
N ASN A 73 -18.20 -2.17 6.40
CA ASN A 73 -17.73 -2.06 7.78
C ASN A 73 -17.66 -0.60 8.19
N ALA A 74 -18.39 -0.23 9.22
CA ALA A 74 -18.23 1.09 9.83
C ALA A 74 -16.82 1.24 10.44
N PRO A 75 -16.20 2.43 10.35
CA PRO A 75 -14.97 2.74 11.07
C PRO A 75 -15.12 2.47 12.56
N MET A 76 -14.01 2.21 13.23
CA MET A 76 -14.01 2.08 14.69
C MET A 76 -14.26 3.47 15.32
N PRO A 77 -15.02 3.55 16.41
CA PRO A 77 -15.06 4.79 17.21
C PRO A 77 -13.65 5.18 17.69
N PRO A 78 -13.34 6.48 17.81
CA PRO A 78 -12.01 6.95 18.20
C PRO A 78 -11.46 6.33 19.48
N ASP A 79 -12.28 6.22 20.53
CA ASP A 79 -11.87 5.60 21.79
C ASP A 79 -11.52 4.11 21.64
N ALA A 80 -12.30 3.39 20.83
CA ALA A 80 -12.03 1.98 20.55
C ALA A 80 -10.76 1.81 19.70
N LEU A 81 -10.50 2.73 18.77
CA LEU A 81 -9.26 2.75 17.98
C LEU A 81 -8.05 2.99 18.90
N ALA A 82 -8.06 4.04 19.72
CA ALA A 82 -6.99 4.37 20.66
C ALA A 82 -6.72 3.18 21.62
N ALA A 83 -7.76 2.59 22.20
CA ALA A 83 -7.64 1.42 23.07
C ALA A 83 -7.02 0.22 22.33
N SER A 84 -7.37 -0.01 21.06
CA SER A 84 -6.84 -1.10 20.25
C SER A 84 -5.38 -0.93 19.86
N LEU A 85 -4.89 0.31 19.84
CA LEU A 85 -3.50 0.66 19.53
C LEU A 85 -2.62 0.57 20.79
N GLY A 86 -3.21 0.62 21.98
CA GLY A 86 -2.45 0.80 23.23
C GLY A 86 -1.68 2.12 23.29
N PHE A 87 -2.16 3.13 22.56
CA PHE A 87 -1.54 4.43 22.38
C PHE A 87 -2.61 5.51 22.56
N ALA A 88 -2.33 6.50 23.41
CA ALA A 88 -3.27 7.59 23.65
C ALA A 88 -3.32 8.51 22.41
N LEU A 89 -4.11 8.11 21.43
CA LEU A 89 -4.25 8.84 20.18
C LEU A 89 -5.10 10.10 20.40
N HIS A 90 -4.60 11.24 19.93
CA HIS A 90 -5.30 12.51 19.89
C HIS A 90 -5.01 13.24 18.58
N GLU A 91 -5.91 14.10 18.17
CA GLU A 91 -5.74 14.95 16.99
C GLU A 91 -4.93 16.22 17.33
N PRO A 92 -4.16 16.74 16.37
CA PRO A 92 -3.96 16.19 15.02
C PRO A 92 -2.89 15.09 14.96
N TYR A 93 -3.00 14.14 14.02
CA TYR A 93 -2.00 13.11 13.80
C TYR A 93 -1.77 12.83 12.31
N PHE A 94 -0.59 12.28 12.00
CA PHE A 94 -0.25 11.72 10.69
C PHE A 94 -0.31 10.19 10.73
N LEU A 95 -0.96 9.59 9.75
CA LEU A 95 -0.81 8.16 9.44
C LEU A 95 0.13 8.02 8.27
N VAL A 96 1.26 7.34 8.49
CA VAL A 96 2.35 7.25 7.51
C VAL A 96 2.69 5.79 7.22
N THR A 97 2.67 5.44 5.95
CA THR A 97 3.22 4.20 5.41
C THR A 97 4.21 4.56 4.32
N TYR A 98 5.48 4.26 4.51
CA TYR A 98 6.53 4.53 3.54
C TYR A 98 7.01 3.23 2.90
N HIS A 99 7.00 3.20 1.58
CA HIS A 99 7.56 2.11 0.78
C HIS A 99 8.67 2.66 -0.11
N PRO A 100 9.91 2.16 0.01
CA PRO A 100 10.97 2.54 -0.91
C PRO A 100 10.60 2.21 -2.36
N VAL A 101 11.01 3.06 -3.30
CA VAL A 101 10.83 2.83 -4.73
C VAL A 101 11.82 1.75 -5.18
N THR A 102 11.32 0.63 -5.70
CA THR A 102 12.11 -0.60 -5.88
C THR A 102 13.21 -0.51 -6.96
N LEU A 103 13.06 0.39 -7.94
CA LEU A 103 14.02 0.63 -9.02
C LEU A 103 14.68 2.01 -8.94
N ALA A 104 14.50 2.76 -7.85
CA ALA A 104 15.19 4.03 -7.66
C ALA A 104 16.67 3.79 -7.36
N GLU A 105 17.52 4.69 -7.88
CA GLU A 105 18.95 4.75 -7.53
C GLU A 105 19.17 5.43 -6.17
N GLU A 106 18.15 6.08 -5.63
CA GLU A 106 18.22 6.79 -4.35
C GLU A 106 18.29 5.82 -3.18
N ASP A 107 19.14 6.16 -2.20
CA ASP A 107 19.23 5.41 -0.96
C ASP A 107 17.93 5.57 -0.14
N PRO A 108 17.21 4.47 0.15
CA PRO A 108 15.93 4.52 0.87
C PRO A 108 16.06 5.06 2.29
N GLU A 109 17.21 4.93 2.95
CA GLU A 109 17.44 5.49 4.28
C GLU A 109 17.48 7.03 4.24
N THR A 110 18.13 7.59 3.22
CA THR A 110 18.23 9.05 3.01
C THR A 110 16.84 9.66 2.82
N SER A 111 16.04 9.12 1.94
CA SER A 111 14.67 9.59 1.67
C SER A 111 13.79 9.44 2.89
N PHE A 112 13.89 8.31 3.60
CA PHE A 112 13.11 8.07 4.81
C PHE A 112 13.48 9.05 5.94
N ARG A 113 14.76 9.32 6.15
CA ARG A 113 15.22 10.32 7.13
C ARG A 113 14.77 11.73 6.79
N ALA A 114 14.76 12.09 5.50
CA ALA A 114 14.22 13.38 5.05
C ALA A 114 12.72 13.52 5.36
N MET A 115 11.94 12.45 5.16
CA MET A 115 10.52 12.42 5.55
C MET A 115 10.35 12.57 7.07
N LEU A 116 11.14 11.86 7.88
CA LEU A 116 11.08 12.00 9.34
C LEU A 116 11.44 13.42 9.81
N ALA A 117 12.43 14.05 9.17
CA ALA A 117 12.80 15.44 9.45
C ALA A 117 11.67 16.42 9.07
N ALA A 118 10.90 16.13 8.02
CA ALA A 118 9.72 16.90 7.67
C ALA A 118 8.60 16.76 8.73
N LEU A 119 8.37 15.55 9.24
CA LEU A 119 7.41 15.31 10.33
C LEU A 119 7.81 16.02 11.63
N ASP A 120 9.09 16.22 11.89
CA ASP A 120 9.58 16.96 13.07
C ASP A 120 9.29 18.47 13.00
N GLN A 121 8.90 19.01 11.83
CA GLN A 121 8.41 20.39 11.71
C GLN A 121 6.99 20.57 12.29
N PHE A 122 6.31 19.48 12.64
CA PHE A 122 4.96 19.48 13.20
C PHE A 122 4.97 18.87 14.61
N PRO A 123 5.58 19.55 15.62
CA PRO A 123 5.77 18.99 16.95
C PRO A 123 4.47 18.66 17.69
N ASP A 124 3.40 19.36 17.37
CA ASP A 124 2.08 19.19 18.00
C ASP A 124 1.26 18.03 17.39
N HIS A 125 1.77 17.41 16.32
CA HIS A 125 1.11 16.27 15.67
C HIS A 125 1.68 14.95 16.18
N GLN A 126 0.79 14.02 16.51
CA GLN A 126 1.20 12.63 16.69
C GLN A 126 1.48 11.96 15.34
N VAL A 127 2.22 10.87 15.35
CA VAL A 127 2.58 10.13 14.14
C VAL A 127 2.38 8.63 14.36
N ILE A 128 1.60 8.01 13.52
CA ILE A 128 1.48 6.56 13.45
C ILE A 128 2.27 6.10 12.21
N LEU A 129 3.36 5.36 12.44
CA LEU A 129 4.20 4.80 11.40
C LEU A 129 3.91 3.29 11.26
N THR A 130 3.46 2.86 10.09
CA THR A 130 3.42 1.42 9.78
C THR A 130 4.74 0.99 9.17
N TYR A 131 5.09 -0.30 9.33
CA TYR A 131 6.30 -0.84 8.71
C TYR A 131 6.12 -0.90 7.19
N PRO A 132 7.24 -0.81 6.43
CA PRO A 132 7.23 -1.04 5.00
C PRO A 132 6.86 -2.48 4.68
N ASN A 133 6.50 -2.73 3.42
CA ASN A 133 6.39 -4.07 2.89
C ASN A 133 7.76 -4.80 2.85
N ALA A 134 7.77 -6.05 2.40
CA ALA A 134 8.96 -6.89 2.33
C ALA A 134 9.86 -6.61 1.11
N ASP A 135 9.55 -5.60 0.31
CA ASP A 135 10.29 -5.25 -0.90
C ASP A 135 11.71 -4.73 -0.59
N ASN A 136 12.52 -4.60 -1.65
CA ASN A 136 13.89 -4.12 -1.55
C ASN A 136 13.96 -2.76 -0.84
N GLY A 137 14.92 -2.63 0.09
CA GLY A 137 15.13 -1.42 0.89
C GLY A 137 14.21 -1.28 2.11
N GLY A 138 13.06 -1.99 2.17
CA GLY A 138 12.14 -1.92 3.30
C GLY A 138 12.80 -2.29 4.63
N ARG A 139 13.61 -3.34 4.65
CA ARG A 139 14.30 -3.80 5.87
C ARG A 139 15.31 -2.80 6.41
N ALA A 140 15.92 -1.98 5.57
CA ALA A 140 16.92 -0.99 5.98
C ALA A 140 16.32 0.14 6.80
N ILE A 141 15.07 0.53 6.53
CA ILE A 141 14.41 1.64 7.22
C ILE A 141 13.73 1.22 8.54
N ILE A 142 13.50 -0.07 8.79
CA ILE A 142 12.83 -0.54 10.01
C ILE A 142 13.58 -0.10 11.29
N PRO A 143 14.91 -0.30 11.43
CA PRO A 143 15.63 0.18 12.61
C PRO A 143 15.53 1.68 12.82
N ILE A 144 15.56 2.47 11.74
CA ILE A 144 15.43 3.94 11.78
C ILE A 144 14.04 4.34 12.29
N LEU A 145 13.01 3.67 11.80
CA LEU A 145 11.61 3.87 12.21
C LEU A 145 11.42 3.54 13.69
N GLU A 146 11.96 2.41 14.14
CA GLU A 146 11.89 1.98 15.55
C GLU A 146 12.62 2.93 16.50
N ASP A 147 13.83 3.38 16.12
CA ASP A 147 14.61 4.34 16.90
C ASP A 147 13.91 5.72 16.98
N TYR A 148 13.31 6.16 15.88
CA TYR A 148 12.53 7.39 15.84
C TYR A 148 11.33 7.33 16.79
N ALA A 149 10.59 6.23 16.80
CA ALA A 149 9.46 6.03 17.69
C ALA A 149 9.91 5.89 19.16
N ARG A 150 10.96 5.11 19.43
CA ARG A 150 11.49 4.90 20.78
C ARG A 150 11.95 6.18 21.44
N SER A 151 12.48 7.12 20.66
CA SER A 151 12.90 8.44 21.16
C SER A 151 11.75 9.42 21.40
N ARG A 152 10.52 9.08 21.00
CA ARG A 152 9.32 9.94 21.08
C ARG A 152 8.06 9.14 21.49
N PRO A 153 8.08 8.44 22.64
CA PRO A 153 7.06 7.43 22.98
C PRO A 153 5.63 8.00 23.13
N ASP A 154 5.49 9.27 23.50
CA ASP A 154 4.18 9.92 23.65
C ASP A 154 3.65 10.51 22.33
N ARG A 155 4.50 10.64 21.32
CA ARG A 155 4.18 11.30 20.06
C ARG A 155 4.12 10.32 18.89
N VAL A 156 4.95 9.27 18.90
CA VAL A 156 5.14 8.38 17.73
C VAL A 156 4.84 6.94 18.09
N LEU A 157 3.89 6.35 17.38
CA LEU A 157 3.61 4.93 17.42
C LEU A 157 4.21 4.25 16.20
N ALA A 158 5.10 3.29 16.39
CA ALA A 158 5.57 2.37 15.37
C ALA A 158 4.82 1.04 15.49
N ILE A 159 4.20 0.58 14.42
CA ILE A 159 3.43 -0.67 14.42
C ILE A 159 3.67 -1.45 13.13
N PRO A 160 3.97 -2.75 13.18
CA PRO A 160 4.21 -3.56 11.98
C PRO A 160 3.03 -3.53 10.99
N SER A 161 1.82 -3.59 11.48
CA SER A 161 0.60 -3.49 10.68
C SER A 161 -0.59 -3.08 11.53
N LEU A 162 -1.38 -2.16 11.04
CA LEU A 162 -2.67 -1.82 11.63
C LEU A 162 -3.76 -2.86 11.30
N GLY A 163 -3.50 -3.69 10.30
CA GLY A 163 -4.53 -4.48 9.68
C GLY A 163 -5.59 -3.57 9.02
N PHE A 164 -6.50 -4.17 8.29
CA PHE A 164 -7.45 -3.42 7.47
C PHE A 164 -8.34 -2.48 8.29
N ARG A 165 -8.95 -3.00 9.37
CA ARG A 165 -9.96 -2.27 10.13
C ARG A 165 -9.42 -1.03 10.85
N ARG A 166 -8.27 -1.14 11.53
CA ARG A 166 -7.64 0.00 12.22
C ARG A 166 -7.08 1.03 11.27
N TYR A 167 -6.56 0.56 10.11
CA TYR A 167 -5.96 1.45 9.10
C TYR A 167 -7.00 2.38 8.45
N LEU A 168 -8.24 1.93 8.33
CA LEU A 168 -9.34 2.67 7.71
C LEU A 168 -10.27 3.36 8.72
N SER A 169 -9.94 3.31 9.99
CA SER A 169 -10.67 4.00 11.04
C SER A 169 -10.01 5.30 11.45
#